data_dc6d79cb820d72424731e3e33475ce2a
#
_entry.id   dc6d79cb820d72424731e3e33475ce2a
#
_cell.length_a   1.000
_cell.length_b   1.000
_cell.length_c   1.000
_cell.angle_alpha   90.00
_cell.angle_beta   90.00
_cell.angle_gamma   90.00
#
_symmetry.space_group_name_H-M   'P 1'
#
loop_
_entity.id
_entity.type
_entity.pdbx_description
1 polymer ?
#
loop_
_entity_poly.entity_id
_entity_poly.type
_entity_poly.pdbx_seq_one_letter_code
_entity_poly.pdbx_strand_id
1 'polypeptide(L)'
;MFRLILVGIIVSLYFILSIITLPLAWLIGLVMNKQAKQYFSYFLVSKTFFLVRLAAGTKVDIRGLENIPKGQPVLFAGNHRSYFDIILNYSILPPLMGFVSKIEIKKIPILAQWMVNMNCLFLDRS
;
A
#
# COMPACT_ATOMS: atom_id res chain seq x y z
N MET A 1 10.77 -4.07 -21.96
CA MET A 1 9.63 -4.98 -22.18
C MET A 1 9.55 -6.06 -21.11
N PHE A 2 10.60 -6.84 -20.87
CA PHE A 2 10.63 -7.90 -19.83
C PHE A 2 10.22 -7.43 -18.42
N ARG A 3 10.71 -6.29 -17.95
CA ARG A 3 10.37 -5.74 -16.62
C ARG A 3 8.89 -5.38 -16.47
N LEU A 4 8.26 -4.87 -17.51
CA LEU A 4 6.81 -4.57 -17.49
C LEU A 4 5.98 -5.85 -17.38
N ILE A 5 6.39 -6.90 -18.07
CA ILE A 5 5.74 -8.22 -17.99
C ILE A 5 5.87 -8.76 -16.55
N LEU A 6 7.06 -8.68 -15.97
CA LEU A 6 7.31 -9.15 -14.60
C LEU A 6 6.47 -8.37 -13.57
N VAL A 7 6.40 -7.06 -13.69
CA VAL A 7 5.52 -6.22 -12.85
C VAL A 7 4.06 -6.63 -13.03
N GLY A 8 3.61 -6.83 -14.28
CA GLY A 8 2.25 -7.28 -14.56
C GLY A 8 1.93 -8.63 -13.91
N ILE A 9 2.85 -9.59 -13.96
CA ILE A 9 2.70 -10.89 -13.31
C ILE A 9 2.56 -10.72 -11.78
N ILE A 10 3.45 -9.94 -11.14
CA ILE A 10 3.41 -9.72 -9.68
C ILE A 10 2.08 -9.09 -9.26
N VAL A 11 1.63 -8.06 -9.98
CA VAL A 11 0.37 -7.37 -9.68
C VAL A 11 -0.82 -8.31 -9.89
N SER A 12 -0.84 -9.07 -10.98
CA SER A 12 -1.93 -10.04 -11.25
C SER A 12 -1.99 -11.13 -10.18
N LEU A 13 -0.84 -11.69 -9.79
CA LEU A 13 -0.78 -12.66 -8.70
C LEU A 13 -1.27 -12.08 -7.38
N TYR A 14 -0.90 -10.83 -7.07
CA TYR A 14 -1.41 -10.16 -5.88
C TYR A 14 -2.93 -10.06 -5.87
N PHE A 15 -3.55 -9.66 -6.99
CA PHE A 15 -5.01 -9.57 -7.09
C PHE A 15 -5.69 -10.95 -6.99
N ILE A 16 -5.11 -11.98 -7.59
CA ILE A 16 -5.61 -13.36 -7.47
C ILE A 16 -5.53 -13.84 -6.01
N LEU A 17 -4.39 -13.64 -5.36
CA LEU A 17 -4.20 -14.00 -3.96
C LEU A 17 -5.08 -13.17 -3.02
N SER A 18 -5.51 -11.98 -3.42
CA SER A 18 -6.42 -11.13 -2.65
C SER A 18 -7.78 -11.79 -2.43
N ILE A 19 -8.19 -12.72 -3.30
CA ILE A 19 -9.43 -13.51 -3.13
C ILE A 19 -9.40 -14.29 -1.80
N ILE A 20 -8.21 -14.75 -1.38
CA ILE A 20 -8.01 -15.50 -0.14
C ILE A 20 -7.56 -14.57 1.00
N THR A 21 -6.65 -13.66 0.72
CA THR A 21 -6.01 -12.85 1.77
C THR A 21 -6.90 -11.72 2.29
N LEU A 22 -7.89 -11.23 1.52
CA LEU A 22 -8.88 -10.26 2.04
C LEU A 22 -9.83 -10.89 3.06
N PRO A 23 -10.47 -12.05 2.81
CA PRO A 23 -11.23 -12.76 3.84
C PRO A 23 -10.40 -13.09 5.08
N LEU A 24 -9.13 -13.49 4.89
CA LEU A 24 -8.21 -13.76 5.99
C LEU A 24 -7.94 -12.49 6.82
N ALA A 25 -7.71 -11.36 6.17
CA ALA A 25 -7.53 -10.08 6.86
C ALA A 25 -8.78 -9.69 7.66
N TRP A 26 -9.97 -9.92 7.10
CA TRP A 26 -11.24 -9.71 7.80
C TRP A 26 -11.37 -10.62 9.04
N LEU A 27 -11.05 -11.90 8.90
CA LEU A 27 -11.07 -12.87 10.00
C LEU A 27 -10.08 -12.47 11.11
N ILE A 28 -8.86 -12.05 10.76
CA ILE A 28 -7.88 -11.52 11.72
C ILE A 28 -8.46 -10.33 12.48
N GLY A 29 -9.15 -9.43 11.79
CA GLY A 29 -9.79 -8.28 12.42
C GLY A 29 -10.91 -8.65 13.39
N LEU A 30 -11.66 -9.73 13.14
CA LEU A 30 -12.69 -10.25 14.03
C LEU A 30 -12.13 -10.96 15.25
N VAL A 31 -11.13 -11.83 15.04
CA VAL A 31 -10.58 -12.70 16.10
C VAL A 31 -9.61 -11.94 17.00
N MET A 32 -8.79 -11.09 16.42
CA MET A 32 -7.77 -10.33 17.16
C MET A 32 -8.23 -8.90 17.43
N ASN A 33 -8.01 -8.02 16.45
CA ASN A 33 -8.44 -6.61 16.50
C ASN A 33 -8.18 -5.89 15.16
N LYS A 34 -8.65 -4.64 15.06
CA LYS A 34 -8.46 -3.81 13.87
C LYS A 34 -6.97 -3.53 13.56
N GLN A 35 -6.15 -3.39 14.59
CA GLN A 35 -4.73 -3.10 14.42
C GLN A 35 -3.99 -4.31 13.81
N ALA A 36 -4.27 -5.52 14.26
CA ALA A 36 -3.71 -6.74 13.68
C ALA A 36 -4.08 -6.88 12.19
N LYS A 37 -5.36 -6.60 11.83
CA LYS A 37 -5.80 -6.55 10.43
C LYS A 37 -5.01 -5.52 9.62
N GLN A 38 -4.79 -4.34 10.18
CA GLN A 38 -4.05 -3.27 9.51
C GLN A 38 -2.58 -3.66 9.29
N TYR A 39 -1.91 -4.24 10.29
CA TYR A 39 -0.53 -4.73 10.16
C TYR A 39 -0.41 -5.83 9.11
N PHE A 40 -1.32 -6.80 9.13
CA PHE A 40 -1.35 -7.88 8.13
C PHE A 40 -1.53 -7.32 6.71
N SER A 41 -2.48 -6.41 6.52
CA SER A 41 -2.75 -5.77 5.23
C SER A 41 -1.53 -4.96 4.76
N TYR A 42 -0.96 -4.16 5.66
CA TYR A 42 0.23 -3.36 5.38
C TYR A 42 1.43 -4.26 4.97
N PHE A 43 1.65 -5.36 5.69
CA PHE A 43 2.71 -6.30 5.38
C PHE A 43 2.60 -6.83 3.95
N LEU A 44 1.41 -7.31 3.55
CA LEU A 44 1.18 -7.85 2.21
C LEU A 44 1.39 -6.79 1.12
N VAL A 45 0.79 -5.62 1.28
CA VAL A 45 0.91 -4.52 0.31
C VAL A 45 2.35 -4.04 0.20
N SER A 46 3.02 -3.80 1.33
CA SER A 46 4.40 -3.32 1.37
C SER A 46 5.36 -4.31 0.71
N LYS A 47 5.22 -5.61 0.98
CA LYS A 47 6.04 -6.64 0.34
C LYS A 47 5.79 -6.75 -1.16
N THR A 48 4.53 -6.67 -1.58
CA THR A 48 4.18 -6.66 -3.01
C THR A 48 4.79 -5.44 -3.70
N PHE A 49 4.66 -4.26 -3.12
CA PHE A 49 5.23 -3.04 -3.71
C PHE A 49 6.75 -3.04 -3.71
N PHE A 50 7.37 -3.63 -2.70
CA PHE A 50 8.81 -3.86 -2.71
C PHE A 50 9.24 -4.74 -3.89
N LEU A 51 8.52 -5.86 -4.15
CA LEU A 51 8.78 -6.73 -5.29
C LEU A 51 8.54 -6.02 -6.63
N VAL A 52 7.48 -5.24 -6.74
CA VAL A 52 7.19 -4.41 -7.93
C VAL A 52 8.32 -3.42 -8.19
N ARG A 53 8.82 -2.75 -7.16
CA ARG A 53 9.95 -1.83 -7.26
C ARG A 53 11.22 -2.53 -7.78
N LEU A 54 11.54 -3.71 -7.24
CA LEU A 54 12.68 -4.52 -7.69
C LEU A 54 12.50 -4.96 -9.15
N ALA A 55 11.32 -5.47 -9.50
CA ALA A 55 11.01 -5.92 -10.86
C ALA A 55 11.10 -4.77 -11.89
N ALA A 56 10.64 -3.57 -11.50
CA ALA A 56 10.78 -2.36 -12.30
C ALA A 56 12.25 -1.92 -12.47
N GLY A 57 13.15 -2.42 -11.62
CA GLY A 57 14.57 -2.06 -11.63
C GLY A 57 14.82 -0.62 -11.17
N THR A 58 13.96 -0.10 -10.30
CA THR A 58 14.06 1.26 -9.79
C THR A 58 15.15 1.36 -8.75
N LYS A 59 16.11 2.25 -8.99
CA LYS A 59 17.11 2.66 -8.00
C LYS A 59 16.53 3.80 -7.17
N VAL A 60 16.63 3.70 -5.86
CA VAL A 60 16.10 4.70 -4.93
C VAL A 60 17.24 5.20 -4.06
N ASP A 61 17.45 6.52 -4.06
CA ASP A 61 18.31 7.20 -3.09
C ASP A 61 17.44 7.72 -1.96
N ILE A 62 17.63 7.17 -0.76
CA ILE A 62 16.81 7.50 0.40
C ILE A 62 17.66 8.30 1.37
N ARG A 63 17.18 9.50 1.73
CA ARG A 63 17.86 10.39 2.67
C ARG A 63 16.87 10.92 3.70
N GLY A 64 17.29 11.06 4.94
CA GLY A 64 16.51 11.69 6.00
C GLY A 64 15.45 10.81 6.66
N LEU A 65 15.47 9.48 6.49
CA LEU A 65 14.54 8.58 7.21
C LEU A 65 14.71 8.70 8.73
N GLU A 66 15.92 8.99 9.19
CA GLU A 66 16.27 9.22 10.59
C GLU A 66 15.57 10.44 11.20
N ASN A 67 15.14 11.39 10.37
CA ASN A 67 14.45 12.61 10.81
C ASN A 67 12.94 12.40 11.03
N ILE A 68 12.40 11.23 10.68
CA ILE A 68 10.98 10.93 10.89
C ILE A 68 10.71 10.80 12.37
N PRO A 69 9.81 11.63 12.96
CA PRO A 69 9.46 11.55 14.37
C PRO A 69 8.91 10.18 14.74
N LYS A 70 9.33 9.64 15.88
CA LYS A 70 8.84 8.37 16.40
C LYS A 70 7.82 8.59 17.51
N GLY A 71 6.84 7.68 17.60
CA GLY A 71 5.87 7.68 18.69
C GLY A 71 4.78 8.75 18.59
N GLN A 72 4.66 9.44 17.45
CA GLN A 72 3.61 10.43 17.20
C GLN A 72 3.10 10.33 15.75
N PRO A 73 1.86 10.76 15.46
CA PRO A 73 1.35 10.84 14.11
C PRO A 73 2.18 11.79 13.26
N VAL A 74 2.45 11.41 12.01
CA VAL A 74 3.22 12.21 11.04
C VAL A 74 2.43 12.34 9.76
N LEU A 75 2.31 13.57 9.26
CA LEU A 75 1.77 13.86 7.94
C LEU A 75 2.93 13.99 6.94
N PHE A 76 2.95 13.11 5.94
CA PHE A 76 3.88 13.21 4.82
C PHE A 76 3.24 14.00 3.70
N ALA A 77 3.81 15.14 3.36
CA ALA A 77 3.43 15.95 2.21
C ALA A 77 4.56 15.95 1.19
N GLY A 78 4.28 15.50 -0.01
CA GLY A 78 5.28 15.38 -1.07
C GLY A 78 4.70 15.69 -2.44
N ASN A 79 5.59 15.92 -3.42
CA ASN A 79 5.21 16.06 -4.82
C ASN A 79 4.73 14.72 -5.36
N HIS A 80 3.43 14.64 -5.66
CA HIS A 80 2.84 13.45 -6.28
C HIS A 80 2.83 13.61 -7.80
N ARG A 81 3.70 12.85 -8.49
CA ARG A 81 3.83 12.88 -9.95
C ARG A 81 3.25 11.67 -10.65
N SER A 82 3.21 10.53 -9.96
CA SER A 82 2.70 9.29 -10.54
C SER A 82 2.19 8.32 -9.48
N TYR A 83 1.42 7.32 -9.91
CA TYR A 83 1.02 6.21 -9.03
C TYR A 83 2.22 5.43 -8.47
N PHE A 84 3.39 5.53 -9.10
CA PHE A 84 4.60 4.87 -8.64
C PHE A 84 5.12 5.44 -7.31
N ASP A 85 4.79 6.70 -7.00
CA ASP A 85 5.13 7.33 -5.71
C ASP A 85 4.50 6.57 -4.54
N ILE A 86 3.28 6.03 -4.73
CA ILE A 86 2.59 5.20 -3.72
C ILE A 86 3.36 3.90 -3.48
N ILE A 87 3.82 3.25 -4.56
CA ILE A 87 4.63 2.04 -4.50
C ILE A 87 5.94 2.28 -3.74
N LEU A 88 6.61 3.39 -4.03
CA LEU A 88 7.85 3.78 -3.36
C LEU A 88 7.60 4.03 -1.87
N ASN A 89 6.60 4.82 -1.52
CA ASN A 89 6.31 5.18 -0.15
C ASN A 89 5.97 3.95 0.71
N TYR A 90 5.09 3.05 0.25
CA TYR A 90 4.79 1.82 0.99
C TYR A 90 5.97 0.85 1.08
N SER A 91 6.93 0.92 0.16
CA SER A 91 8.11 0.06 0.19
C SER A 91 9.27 0.59 1.05
N ILE A 92 9.20 1.86 1.50
CA ILE A 92 10.32 2.56 2.13
C ILE A 92 9.94 3.14 3.51
N LEU A 93 8.77 3.79 3.60
CA LEU A 93 8.38 4.51 4.80
C LEU A 93 7.94 3.57 5.94
N PRO A 94 7.91 4.07 7.20
CA PRO A 94 7.47 3.30 8.36
C PRO A 94 6.07 2.70 8.19
N PRO A 95 5.75 1.59 8.89
CA PRO A 95 4.47 0.92 8.77
C PRO A 95 3.28 1.76 9.27
N LEU A 96 2.08 1.32 8.88
CA LEU A 96 0.77 1.89 9.23
C LEU A 96 0.50 3.27 8.64
N MET A 97 1.03 3.52 7.45
CA MET A 97 0.72 4.72 6.68
C MET A 97 -0.54 4.50 5.83
N GLY A 98 -1.41 5.50 5.78
CA GLY A 98 -2.54 5.58 4.84
C GLY A 98 -2.36 6.74 3.87
N PHE A 99 -3.00 6.65 2.70
CA PHE A 99 -3.01 7.72 1.70
C PHE A 99 -4.36 8.43 1.63
N VAL A 100 -4.32 9.66 1.19
CA VAL A 100 -5.51 10.41 0.77
C VAL A 100 -5.73 10.18 -0.71
N SER A 101 -6.88 9.68 -1.08
CA SER A 101 -7.21 9.28 -2.44
C SER A 101 -8.55 9.86 -2.91
N LYS A 102 -8.78 9.82 -4.22
CA LYS A 102 -10.07 10.20 -4.80
C LYS A 102 -11.12 9.13 -4.50
N ILE A 103 -12.37 9.57 -4.28
CA ILE A 103 -13.49 8.66 -3.97
C ILE A 103 -13.80 7.68 -5.10
N GLU A 104 -13.51 8.04 -6.34
CA GLU A 104 -13.74 7.20 -7.52
C GLU A 104 -12.98 5.87 -7.46
N ILE A 105 -11.87 5.81 -6.72
CA ILE A 105 -11.08 4.58 -6.55
C ILE A 105 -11.88 3.50 -5.79
N LYS A 106 -12.89 3.88 -5.01
CA LYS A 106 -13.83 2.93 -4.39
C LYS A 106 -14.58 2.04 -5.39
N LYS A 107 -14.64 2.44 -6.65
CA LYS A 107 -15.24 1.65 -7.73
C LYS A 107 -14.43 0.39 -8.10
N ILE A 108 -13.20 0.29 -7.63
CA ILE A 108 -12.33 -0.89 -7.82
C ILE A 108 -12.35 -1.70 -6.51
N PRO A 109 -13.21 -2.73 -6.38
CA PRO A 109 -13.57 -3.29 -5.07
C PRO A 109 -12.39 -3.91 -4.31
N ILE A 110 -11.54 -4.70 -4.96
CA ILE A 110 -10.39 -5.33 -4.31
C ILE A 110 -9.38 -4.27 -3.84
N LEU A 111 -9.05 -3.31 -4.70
CA LEU A 111 -8.13 -2.22 -4.36
C LEU A 111 -8.69 -1.35 -3.24
N ALA A 112 -9.97 -0.97 -3.34
CA ALA A 112 -10.64 -0.18 -2.32
C ALA A 112 -10.64 -0.86 -0.96
N GLN A 113 -10.83 -2.18 -0.91
CA GLN A 113 -10.83 -2.93 0.34
C GLN A 113 -9.45 -2.96 1.01
N TRP A 114 -8.37 -3.13 0.24
CA TRP A 114 -7.01 -2.99 0.77
C TRP A 114 -6.75 -1.59 1.30
N MET A 115 -7.18 -0.55 0.58
CA MET A 115 -7.03 0.84 1.01
C MET A 115 -7.80 1.12 2.31
N VAL A 116 -9.03 0.60 2.44
CA VAL A 116 -9.80 0.69 3.70
C VAL A 116 -9.07 -0.01 4.85
N ASN A 117 -8.55 -1.21 4.61
CA ASN A 117 -7.80 -1.96 5.62
C ASN A 117 -6.54 -1.21 6.11
N MET A 118 -5.96 -0.36 5.26
CA MET A 118 -4.79 0.45 5.59
C MET A 118 -5.12 1.88 6.06
N ASN A 119 -6.40 2.15 6.38
CA ASN A 119 -6.88 3.46 6.83
C ASN A 119 -6.63 4.59 5.83
N CYS A 120 -6.70 4.31 4.53
CA CYS A 120 -6.69 5.35 3.51
C CYS A 120 -7.96 6.18 3.58
N LEU A 121 -7.84 7.48 3.34
CA LEU A 121 -8.94 8.42 3.28
C LEU A 121 -9.38 8.62 1.83
N PHE A 122 -10.69 8.71 1.62
CA PHE A 122 -11.26 8.97 0.31
C PHE A 122 -11.94 10.33 0.32
N LEU A 123 -11.48 11.22 -0.56
CA LEU A 123 -12.02 12.57 -0.69
C LEU A 123 -12.89 12.68 -1.93
N ASP A 124 -14.09 13.20 -1.74
CA ASP A 124 -14.92 13.72 -2.82
C ASP A 124 -14.45 15.13 -3.15
N ARG A 125 -14.09 15.37 -4.40
CA ARG A 125 -13.64 16.67 -4.91
C ARG A 125 -14.63 17.31 -5.87
N SER A 126 -15.86 16.77 -5.88
CA SER A 126 -16.95 17.35 -6.67
C SER A 126 -17.38 18.72 -6.15
#